data_94ff6019fe9ca2a5f94b66833537e46e
#
_entry.id   94ff6019fe9ca2a5f94b66833537e46e
#
_cell.length_a   1.000
_cell.length_b   1.000
_cell.length_c   1.000
_cell.angle_alpha   90.00
_cell.angle_beta   90.00
_cell.angle_gamma   90.00
#
_symmetry.space_group_name_H-M   'P 1'
#
loop_
_entity.id
_entity.type
_entity.pdbx_description
1 polymer ?
#
loop_
_entity_poly.entity_id
_entity_poly.type
_entity_poly.pdbx_seq_one_letter_code
_entity_poly.pdbx_strand_id
1 'polypeptide(L)'
;KLLRISVFGQSHGRAIGVNIDGLPAGESIDLQELDAFLDRRKPGKSPLSTTRKESDAPIFLSGLEHGVTCGAPLCAIIENSDQHSSDYQELQDKPRPGHADYTAYIKWDGHADMRGGGHFSGRLTAPLCIAGGIAKQILSRHGVHVGAHLASVGDVEDLPFPLRPNRSLFDAVAAKPFPVLDDAVGERMQALILEARQHLDSVGGVIECAAVGVPAGLG
;
A
#
# COMPACT_ATOMS: atom_id res chain seq x y z
N LYS A 1 -16.19 -15.20 -12.13
CA LYS A 1 -16.53 -13.81 -11.71
C LYS A 1 -15.27 -12.98 -11.78
N LEU A 2 -15.39 -11.72 -12.25
CA LEU A 2 -14.29 -10.77 -12.21
C LEU A 2 -14.19 -10.17 -10.81
N LEU A 3 -13.01 -10.17 -10.22
CA LEU A 3 -12.73 -9.44 -9.00
C LEU A 3 -12.76 -7.94 -9.29
N ARG A 4 -13.46 -7.17 -8.47
CA ARG A 4 -13.51 -5.71 -8.54
C ARG A 4 -13.09 -5.12 -7.21
N ILE A 5 -12.19 -4.15 -7.25
CA ILE A 5 -11.69 -3.47 -6.07
C ILE A 5 -11.98 -1.98 -6.22
N SER A 6 -12.61 -1.39 -5.22
CA SER A 6 -12.87 0.04 -5.12
C SER A 6 -12.28 0.58 -3.85
N VAL A 7 -11.26 1.43 -3.96
CA VAL A 7 -10.69 2.17 -2.84
C VAL A 7 -11.43 3.48 -2.69
N PHE A 8 -11.81 3.85 -1.48
CA PHE A 8 -12.58 5.06 -1.19
C PHE A 8 -12.06 5.78 0.05
N GLY A 9 -12.56 7.00 0.24
CA GLY A 9 -12.19 7.88 1.36
C GLY A 9 -11.07 8.85 1.00
N GLN A 10 -10.63 9.62 1.98
CA GLN A 10 -9.68 10.72 1.86
C GLN A 10 -8.77 10.76 3.06
N SER A 11 -7.53 11.25 2.89
CA SER A 11 -6.50 11.19 3.93
C SER A 11 -6.86 11.94 5.23
N HIS A 12 -7.68 12.97 5.14
CA HIS A 12 -8.19 13.78 6.26
C HIS A 12 -9.72 13.67 6.41
N GLY A 13 -10.34 12.70 5.73
CA GLY A 13 -11.71 12.31 5.98
C GLY A 13 -11.81 11.39 7.22
N ARG A 14 -13.02 11.05 7.62
CA ARG A 14 -13.28 10.20 8.80
C ARG A 14 -12.60 8.83 8.70
N ALA A 15 -12.60 8.24 7.51
CA ALA A 15 -12.02 6.93 7.25
C ALA A 15 -11.59 6.82 5.78
N ILE A 16 -10.72 5.85 5.52
CA ILE A 16 -10.41 5.31 4.21
C ILE A 16 -10.84 3.84 4.18
N GLY A 17 -11.12 3.30 3.00
CA GLY A 17 -11.60 1.92 2.93
C GLY A 17 -11.50 1.29 1.56
N VAL A 18 -11.87 0.02 1.51
CA VAL A 18 -11.92 -0.78 0.30
C VAL A 18 -13.21 -1.60 0.24
N ASN A 19 -13.79 -1.66 -0.94
CA ASN A 19 -14.79 -2.66 -1.30
C ASN A 19 -14.16 -3.66 -2.27
N ILE A 20 -14.34 -4.95 -1.98
CA ILE A 20 -13.88 -6.06 -2.82
C ILE A 20 -15.10 -6.88 -3.20
N ASP A 21 -15.48 -6.84 -4.46
CA ASP A 21 -16.58 -7.65 -5.01
C ASP A 21 -16.03 -8.82 -5.83
N GLY A 22 -16.68 -9.96 -5.75
CA GLY A 22 -16.36 -11.16 -6.52
C GLY A 22 -15.42 -12.13 -5.81
N LEU A 23 -15.11 -11.95 -4.53
CA LEU A 23 -14.42 -12.97 -3.73
C LEU A 23 -15.25 -14.27 -3.67
N PRO A 24 -14.62 -15.45 -3.79
CA PRO A 24 -15.29 -16.72 -3.56
C PRO A 24 -15.82 -16.78 -2.12
N ALA A 25 -16.95 -17.44 -1.89
CA ALA A 25 -17.40 -17.79 -0.54
C ALA A 25 -16.60 -18.97 0.00
N GLY A 26 -16.42 -19.00 1.34
CA GLY A 26 -15.75 -20.11 2.02
C GLY A 26 -14.22 -20.01 2.09
N GLU A 27 -13.63 -18.89 1.65
CA GLU A 27 -12.19 -18.67 1.80
C GLU A 27 -11.86 -18.24 3.22
N SER A 28 -11.02 -19.00 3.91
CA SER A 28 -10.52 -18.62 5.24
C SER A 28 -9.43 -17.57 5.10
N ILE A 29 -9.55 -16.49 5.84
CA ILE A 29 -8.57 -15.40 5.90
C ILE A 29 -7.95 -15.40 7.30
N ASP A 30 -6.63 -15.57 7.36
CA ASP A 30 -5.87 -15.40 8.57
C ASP A 30 -5.69 -13.90 8.85
N LEU A 31 -6.42 -13.41 9.86
CA LEU A 31 -6.39 -11.99 10.23
C LEU A 31 -5.06 -11.60 10.88
N GLN A 32 -4.35 -12.51 11.54
CA GLN A 32 -3.03 -12.23 12.12
C GLN A 32 -1.98 -12.06 11.01
N GLU A 33 -2.00 -12.92 9.99
CA GLU A 33 -1.15 -12.75 8.80
C GLU A 33 -1.47 -11.44 8.07
N LEU A 34 -2.75 -11.09 7.94
CA LEU A 34 -3.17 -9.83 7.33
C LEU A 34 -2.67 -8.63 8.15
N ASP A 35 -2.82 -8.64 9.46
CA ASP A 35 -2.34 -7.58 10.33
C ASP A 35 -0.82 -7.42 10.25
N ALA A 36 -0.06 -8.51 10.24
CA ALA A 36 1.39 -8.50 10.06
C ALA A 36 1.78 -7.92 8.69
N PHE A 37 1.03 -8.23 7.64
CA PHE A 37 1.25 -7.65 6.31
C PHE A 37 0.97 -6.14 6.27
N LEU A 38 -0.13 -5.68 6.87
CA LEU A 38 -0.48 -4.28 6.97
C LEU A 38 0.52 -3.51 7.85
N ASP A 39 1.02 -4.16 8.90
CA ASP A 39 1.97 -3.59 9.84
C ASP A 39 3.29 -3.16 9.18
N ARG A 40 3.73 -3.85 8.14
CA ARG A 40 4.90 -3.46 7.33
C ARG A 40 4.72 -2.10 6.65
N ARG A 41 3.49 -1.75 6.30
CA ARG A 41 3.14 -0.49 5.63
C ARG A 41 2.95 0.66 6.62
N LYS A 42 2.65 0.41 7.89
CA LYS A 42 2.32 1.45 8.89
C LYS A 42 3.37 2.56 8.91
N PRO A 43 2.93 3.83 8.93
CA PRO A 43 3.84 4.96 9.06
C PRO A 43 4.47 5.02 10.46
N GLY A 44 5.58 5.76 10.60
CA GLY A 44 6.20 6.04 11.90
C GLY A 44 7.12 4.94 12.46
N LYS A 45 7.37 3.86 11.72
CA LYS A 45 8.21 2.73 12.17
C LYS A 45 9.71 2.90 11.90
N SER A 46 10.07 3.82 11.05
CA SER A 46 11.46 4.01 10.60
C SER A 46 11.73 5.50 10.41
N PRO A 47 12.97 5.96 10.57
CA PRO A 47 13.36 7.34 10.25
C PRO A 47 13.16 7.68 8.76
N LEU A 48 12.96 6.67 7.91
CA LEU A 48 12.69 6.83 6.47
C LEU A 48 11.20 7.08 6.17
N SER A 49 10.31 6.92 7.17
CA SER A 49 8.86 7.08 7.01
C SER A 49 8.38 8.45 7.52
N THR A 50 7.13 8.79 7.18
CA THR A 50 6.46 9.97 7.73
C THR A 50 6.32 9.89 9.25
N THR A 51 6.22 11.05 9.91
CA THR A 51 6.01 11.17 11.36
C THR A 51 4.58 10.86 11.80
N ARG A 52 3.63 10.75 10.86
CA ARG A 52 2.23 10.40 11.14
C ARG A 52 2.13 9.06 11.86
N LYS A 53 1.25 8.98 12.86
CA LYS A 53 0.99 7.75 13.63
C LYS A 53 -0.45 7.31 13.42
N GLU A 54 -0.61 6.12 12.84
CA GLU A 54 -1.92 5.53 12.58
C GLU A 54 -1.90 4.05 13.00
N SER A 55 -3.00 3.58 13.55
CA SER A 55 -3.12 2.17 13.94
C SER A 55 -3.20 1.25 12.72
N ASP A 56 -3.78 1.75 11.62
CA ASP A 56 -4.06 1.04 10.37
C ASP A 56 -4.80 -0.31 10.57
N ALA A 57 -5.49 -0.44 11.70
CA ALA A 57 -6.28 -1.64 11.98
C ALA A 57 -7.55 -1.64 11.13
N PRO A 58 -7.78 -2.67 10.32
CA PRO A 58 -8.98 -2.75 9.50
C PRO A 58 -10.21 -3.13 10.34
N ILE A 59 -11.34 -2.47 10.06
CA ILE A 59 -12.67 -2.82 10.58
C ILE A 59 -13.47 -3.39 9.42
N PHE A 60 -13.79 -4.67 9.49
CA PHE A 60 -14.62 -5.35 8.49
C PHE A 60 -16.09 -5.06 8.75
N LEU A 61 -16.78 -4.50 7.76
CA LEU A 61 -18.19 -4.13 7.84
C LEU A 61 -19.12 -5.16 7.19
N SER A 62 -18.59 -5.90 6.20
CA SER A 62 -19.33 -6.95 5.49
C SER A 62 -18.38 -7.89 4.76
N GLY A 63 -18.91 -9.03 4.29
CA GLY A 63 -18.21 -9.96 3.39
C GLY A 63 -17.27 -10.93 4.09
N LEU A 64 -17.02 -10.75 5.38
CA LEU A 64 -16.18 -11.63 6.20
C LEU A 64 -16.91 -11.96 7.51
N GLU A 65 -17.11 -13.24 7.79
CA GLU A 65 -17.78 -13.75 9.00
C GLU A 65 -16.85 -14.75 9.68
N HIS A 66 -16.46 -14.48 10.93
CA HIS A 66 -15.51 -15.29 11.69
C HIS A 66 -14.22 -15.65 10.90
N GLY A 67 -13.69 -14.69 10.12
CA GLY A 67 -12.50 -14.90 9.29
C GLY A 67 -12.74 -15.66 7.98
N VAL A 68 -13.98 -15.93 7.60
CA VAL A 68 -14.34 -16.64 6.36
C VAL A 68 -15.14 -15.74 5.43
N THR A 69 -14.81 -15.73 4.16
CA THR A 69 -15.54 -14.95 3.16
C THR A 69 -16.93 -15.55 2.93
N CYS A 70 -17.97 -14.72 2.93
CA CYS A 70 -19.35 -15.17 2.72
C CYS A 70 -19.85 -15.04 1.28
N GLY A 71 -19.02 -14.51 0.36
CA GLY A 71 -19.38 -14.30 -1.05
C GLY A 71 -20.14 -13.01 -1.34
N ALA A 72 -20.58 -12.28 -0.31
CA ALA A 72 -21.05 -10.90 -0.44
C ALA A 72 -19.87 -9.95 -0.66
N PRO A 73 -20.08 -8.72 -1.16
CA PRO A 73 -19.02 -7.72 -1.23
C PRO A 73 -18.35 -7.53 0.14
N LEU A 74 -17.04 -7.68 0.18
CA LEU A 74 -16.26 -7.42 1.39
C LEU A 74 -16.00 -5.92 1.48
N CYS A 75 -16.39 -5.31 2.60
CA CYS A 75 -16.11 -3.92 2.89
C CYS A 75 -15.25 -3.84 4.16
N ALA A 76 -14.12 -3.14 4.05
CA ALA A 76 -13.27 -2.85 5.20
C ALA A 76 -12.89 -1.37 5.21
N ILE A 77 -12.84 -0.79 6.40
CA ILE A 77 -12.42 0.60 6.62
C ILE A 77 -11.25 0.65 7.60
N ILE A 78 -10.48 1.73 7.49
CA ILE A 78 -9.48 2.16 8.48
C ILE A 78 -9.86 3.57 8.90
N GLU A 79 -10.09 3.79 10.18
CA GLU A 79 -10.36 5.12 10.72
C GLU A 79 -9.09 5.96 10.73
N ASN A 80 -9.22 7.24 10.38
CA ASN A 80 -8.13 8.20 10.47
C ASN A 80 -8.14 8.81 11.87
N SER A 81 -7.07 8.63 12.63
CA SER A 81 -6.92 9.16 14.00
C SER A 81 -6.08 10.44 14.07
N ASP A 82 -5.16 10.62 13.14
CA ASP A 82 -4.23 11.76 13.09
C ASP A 82 -4.66 12.75 12.00
N GLN A 83 -5.62 13.63 12.36
CA GLN A 83 -6.22 14.63 11.45
C GLN A 83 -5.88 16.05 11.93
N HIS A 84 -5.04 16.76 11.20
CA HIS A 84 -4.76 18.20 11.38
C HIS A 84 -5.42 19.00 10.25
N SER A 85 -6.74 19.14 10.29
CA SER A 85 -7.52 19.78 9.21
C SER A 85 -7.41 21.30 9.14
N SER A 86 -6.97 21.98 10.22
CA SER A 86 -6.79 23.43 10.26
C SER A 86 -5.71 23.96 9.31
N ASP A 87 -4.72 23.14 8.98
CA ASP A 87 -3.54 23.55 8.22
C ASP A 87 -3.81 23.72 6.72
N TYR A 88 -5.01 23.36 6.26
CA TYR A 88 -5.33 23.28 4.83
C TYR A 88 -6.34 24.29 4.32
N GLN A 89 -6.86 25.19 5.19
CA GLN A 89 -7.87 26.18 4.79
C GLN A 89 -7.32 27.19 3.76
N GLU A 90 -6.04 27.55 3.86
CA GLU A 90 -5.40 28.49 2.93
C GLU A 90 -5.02 27.86 1.57
N LEU A 91 -5.11 26.53 1.44
CA LEU A 91 -4.68 25.82 0.24
C LEU A 91 -5.80 25.61 -0.78
N GLN A 92 -7.04 25.96 -0.45
CA GLN A 92 -8.18 25.76 -1.34
C GLN A 92 -8.02 26.50 -2.69
N ASP A 93 -7.39 27.66 -2.68
CA ASP A 93 -7.18 28.51 -3.86
C ASP A 93 -5.74 28.46 -4.39
N LYS A 94 -4.85 27.68 -3.77
CA LYS A 94 -3.42 27.63 -4.10
C LYS A 94 -2.95 26.18 -4.27
N PRO A 95 -3.10 25.61 -5.48
CA PRO A 95 -2.67 24.23 -5.74
C PRO A 95 -1.15 24.09 -5.49
N ARG A 96 -0.77 23.08 -4.72
CA ARG A 96 0.64 22.83 -4.39
C ARG A 96 1.36 22.18 -5.56
N PRO A 97 2.56 22.62 -5.93
CA PRO A 97 3.43 21.92 -6.86
C PRO A 97 3.76 20.50 -6.34
N GLY A 98 3.86 19.53 -7.23
CA GLY A 98 4.16 18.15 -6.85
C GLY A 98 3.01 17.34 -6.24
N HIS A 99 1.82 17.94 -6.09
CA HIS A 99 0.59 17.29 -5.65
C HIS A 99 -0.44 17.22 -6.79
N ALA A 100 -1.48 16.41 -6.63
CA ALA A 100 -2.57 16.31 -7.60
C ALA A 100 -3.62 17.43 -7.47
N ASP A 101 -3.35 18.49 -6.70
CA ASP A 101 -4.32 19.52 -6.35
C ASP A 101 -4.96 20.17 -7.59
N TYR A 102 -4.14 20.66 -8.50
CA TYR A 102 -4.64 21.34 -9.70
C TYR A 102 -5.41 20.40 -10.61
N THR A 103 -4.90 19.23 -10.86
CA THR A 103 -5.56 18.23 -11.71
C THR A 103 -6.84 17.70 -11.08
N ALA A 104 -6.89 17.55 -9.75
CA ALA A 104 -8.10 17.22 -9.01
C ALA A 104 -9.15 18.33 -9.09
N TYR A 105 -8.74 19.57 -8.95
CA TYR A 105 -9.61 20.73 -9.09
C TYR A 105 -10.28 20.75 -10.48
N ILE A 106 -9.50 20.59 -11.54
CA ILE A 106 -10.03 20.55 -12.92
C ILE A 106 -10.93 19.31 -13.12
N LYS A 107 -10.49 18.14 -12.68
CA LYS A 107 -11.23 16.88 -12.88
C LYS A 107 -12.60 16.88 -12.21
N TRP A 108 -12.73 17.51 -11.06
CA TRP A 108 -13.95 17.51 -10.25
C TRP A 108 -14.58 18.90 -10.10
N ASP A 109 -14.29 19.80 -11.03
CA ASP A 109 -14.91 21.13 -11.14
C ASP A 109 -14.87 21.90 -9.81
N GLY A 110 -13.72 21.91 -9.14
CA GLY A 110 -13.52 22.61 -7.88
C GLY A 110 -14.05 21.89 -6.62
N HIS A 111 -14.69 20.71 -6.75
CA HIS A 111 -15.29 19.97 -5.63
C HIS A 111 -14.36 18.96 -4.96
N ALA A 112 -13.07 19.00 -5.25
CA ALA A 112 -12.09 18.12 -4.62
C ALA A 112 -11.91 18.46 -3.13
N ASP A 113 -11.74 17.42 -2.28
CA ASP A 113 -11.25 17.62 -0.91
C ASP A 113 -9.74 17.82 -0.95
N MET A 114 -9.31 19.06 -0.72
CA MET A 114 -7.91 19.49 -0.80
C MET A 114 -7.12 19.25 0.50
N ARG A 115 -7.76 18.75 1.56
CA ARG A 115 -7.09 18.49 2.84
C ARG A 115 -6.08 17.35 2.71
N GLY A 116 -4.83 17.61 3.09
CA GLY A 116 -3.74 16.67 2.86
C GLY A 116 -3.56 16.39 1.37
N GLY A 117 -3.47 15.13 0.97
CA GLY A 117 -3.50 14.70 -0.44
C GLY A 117 -4.89 14.28 -0.91
N GLY A 118 -5.94 14.47 -0.09
CA GLY A 118 -7.30 14.04 -0.40
C GLY A 118 -7.38 12.56 -0.76
N HIS A 119 -8.07 12.27 -1.84
CA HIS A 119 -8.16 10.91 -2.40
C HIS A 119 -6.87 10.45 -3.10
N PHE A 120 -5.97 11.37 -3.47
CA PHE A 120 -4.69 11.07 -4.12
C PHE A 120 -3.54 10.86 -3.12
N SER A 121 -3.81 10.92 -1.83
CA SER A 121 -2.83 10.67 -0.80
C SER A 121 -2.27 9.24 -0.85
N GLY A 122 -0.98 9.08 -0.58
CA GLY A 122 -0.36 7.77 -0.33
C GLY A 122 -1.03 6.97 0.81
N ARG A 123 -1.82 7.64 1.66
CA ARG A 123 -2.66 7.01 2.69
C ARG A 123 -3.62 5.97 2.11
N LEU A 124 -4.14 6.20 0.88
CA LEU A 124 -5.09 5.33 0.18
C LEU A 124 -4.46 3.99 -0.24
N THR A 125 -3.15 3.82 -0.12
CA THR A 125 -2.50 2.52 -0.29
C THR A 125 -2.80 1.55 0.86
N ALA A 126 -3.19 2.04 2.05
CA ALA A 126 -3.55 1.16 3.17
C ALA A 126 -4.75 0.26 2.87
N PRO A 127 -5.92 0.77 2.44
CA PRO A 127 -7.02 -0.08 2.03
C PRO A 127 -6.69 -0.96 0.81
N LEU A 128 -5.84 -0.51 -0.12
CA LEU A 128 -5.37 -1.36 -1.21
C LEU A 128 -4.55 -2.55 -0.69
N CYS A 129 -3.75 -2.34 0.37
CA CYS A 129 -3.02 -3.42 1.03
C CYS A 129 -3.94 -4.42 1.75
N ILE A 130 -5.12 -4.02 2.24
CA ILE A 130 -6.12 -4.98 2.76
C ILE A 130 -6.53 -5.95 1.64
N ALA A 131 -6.92 -5.41 0.48
CA ALA A 131 -7.29 -6.23 -0.68
C ALA A 131 -6.13 -7.12 -1.14
N GLY A 132 -4.93 -6.57 -1.22
CA GLY A 132 -3.72 -7.30 -1.60
C GLY A 132 -3.35 -8.42 -0.64
N GLY A 133 -3.46 -8.18 0.68
CA GLY A 133 -3.18 -9.19 1.70
C GLY A 133 -4.17 -10.36 1.65
N ILE A 134 -5.46 -10.08 1.50
CA ILE A 134 -6.50 -11.10 1.30
C ILE A 134 -6.24 -11.90 0.02
N ALA A 135 -5.98 -11.21 -1.10
CA ALA A 135 -5.70 -11.86 -2.38
C ALA A 135 -4.45 -12.74 -2.32
N LYS A 136 -3.39 -12.30 -1.65
CA LYS A 136 -2.15 -13.08 -1.47
C LYS A 136 -2.40 -14.39 -0.73
N GLN A 137 -3.21 -14.39 0.33
CA GLN A 137 -3.55 -15.60 1.06
C GLN A 137 -4.33 -16.60 0.19
N ILE A 138 -5.35 -16.12 -0.55
CA ILE A 138 -6.13 -16.95 -1.47
C ILE A 138 -5.23 -17.53 -2.56
N LEU A 139 -4.43 -16.71 -3.22
CA LEU A 139 -3.50 -17.13 -4.28
C LEU A 139 -2.46 -18.12 -3.78
N SER A 140 -1.91 -17.93 -2.57
CA SER A 140 -0.93 -18.83 -1.97
C SER A 140 -1.47 -20.26 -1.82
N ARG A 141 -2.76 -20.42 -1.47
CA ARG A 141 -3.41 -21.74 -1.40
C ARG A 141 -3.53 -22.43 -2.77
N HIS A 142 -3.52 -21.65 -3.84
CA HIS A 142 -3.48 -22.14 -5.22
C HIS A 142 -2.07 -22.25 -5.80
N GLY A 143 -1.03 -22.13 -4.95
CA GLY A 143 0.37 -22.26 -5.37
C GLY A 143 0.93 -21.02 -6.09
N VAL A 144 0.18 -19.91 -6.12
CA VAL A 144 0.63 -18.65 -6.72
C VAL A 144 1.21 -17.75 -5.63
N HIS A 145 2.46 -17.33 -5.78
CA HIS A 145 3.14 -16.48 -4.82
C HIS A 145 3.63 -15.19 -5.50
N VAL A 146 3.44 -14.06 -4.83
CA VAL A 146 3.84 -12.72 -5.31
C VAL A 146 4.86 -12.14 -4.34
N GLY A 147 5.96 -11.63 -4.88
CA GLY A 147 6.99 -10.93 -4.13
C GLY A 147 7.44 -9.67 -4.82
N ALA A 148 8.02 -8.76 -4.06
CA ALA A 148 8.58 -7.51 -4.56
C ALA A 148 9.77 -7.08 -3.71
N HIS A 149 10.68 -6.31 -4.33
CA HIS A 149 11.78 -5.65 -3.64
C HIS A 149 12.03 -4.25 -4.23
N LEU A 150 12.84 -3.45 -3.53
CA LEU A 150 13.37 -2.21 -4.06
C LEU A 150 14.50 -2.54 -5.05
N ALA A 151 14.25 -2.37 -6.34
CA ALA A 151 15.25 -2.58 -7.38
C ALA A 151 16.23 -1.40 -7.48
N SER A 152 15.76 -0.17 -7.22
CA SER A 152 16.67 0.98 -7.12
C SER A 152 16.09 2.10 -6.28
N VAL A 153 16.98 2.95 -5.75
CA VAL A 153 16.66 4.27 -5.20
C VAL A 153 17.68 5.25 -5.78
N GLY A 154 17.18 6.26 -6.51
CA GLY A 154 18.06 7.14 -7.29
C GLY A 154 18.91 6.35 -8.29
N ASP A 155 20.22 6.50 -8.17
CA ASP A 155 21.24 5.81 -8.96
C ASP A 155 21.82 4.55 -8.28
N VAL A 156 21.35 4.22 -7.08
CA VAL A 156 21.76 3.02 -6.35
C VAL A 156 20.86 1.86 -6.75
N GLU A 157 21.42 0.88 -7.44
CA GLU A 157 20.71 -0.31 -7.93
C GLU A 157 21.01 -1.54 -7.06
N ASP A 158 19.97 -2.33 -6.76
CA ASP A 158 20.05 -3.66 -6.15
C ASP A 158 20.19 -4.75 -7.24
N LEU A 159 20.49 -5.96 -6.83
CA LEU A 159 20.44 -7.12 -7.72
C LEU A 159 19.02 -7.34 -8.22
N PRO A 160 18.81 -7.69 -9.51
CA PRO A 160 17.48 -8.07 -9.99
C PRO A 160 17.07 -9.44 -9.42
N PHE A 161 15.77 -9.73 -9.42
CA PHE A 161 15.33 -11.10 -9.17
C PHE A 161 15.96 -12.06 -10.19
N PRO A 162 16.35 -13.30 -9.76
CA PRO A 162 16.79 -14.31 -10.70
C PRO A 162 15.65 -14.65 -11.68
N LEU A 163 15.98 -15.13 -12.88
CA LEU A 163 14.99 -15.52 -13.90
C LEU A 163 13.91 -16.51 -13.39
N ARG A 164 14.20 -17.26 -12.34
CA ARG A 164 13.28 -18.19 -11.68
C ARG A 164 13.30 -17.93 -10.18
N PRO A 165 12.67 -16.84 -9.72
CA PRO A 165 12.52 -16.60 -8.29
C PRO A 165 11.61 -17.68 -7.68
N ASN A 166 11.65 -17.85 -6.39
CA ASN A 166 10.82 -18.80 -5.67
C ASN A 166 10.20 -18.16 -4.42
N ARG A 167 9.24 -18.85 -3.82
CA ARG A 167 8.56 -18.41 -2.61
C ARG A 167 9.53 -18.07 -1.47
N SER A 168 10.53 -18.92 -1.23
CA SER A 168 11.46 -18.69 -0.11
C SER A 168 12.27 -17.39 -0.28
N LEU A 169 12.62 -17.01 -1.50
CA LEU A 169 13.25 -15.73 -1.79
C LEU A 169 12.30 -14.56 -1.48
N PHE A 170 11.03 -14.66 -1.89
CA PHE A 170 10.03 -13.63 -1.59
C PHE A 170 9.80 -13.46 -0.09
N ASP A 171 9.69 -14.58 0.64
CA ASP A 171 9.50 -14.59 2.08
C ASP A 171 10.73 -13.98 2.80
N ALA A 172 11.94 -14.32 2.36
CA ALA A 172 13.19 -13.77 2.92
C ALA A 172 13.28 -12.24 2.73
N VAL A 173 12.97 -11.75 1.53
CA VAL A 173 12.94 -10.30 1.26
C VAL A 173 11.84 -9.60 2.06
N ALA A 174 10.65 -10.22 2.12
CA ALA A 174 9.52 -9.66 2.86
C ALA A 174 9.76 -9.57 4.38
N ALA A 175 10.62 -10.42 4.94
CA ALA A 175 10.99 -10.38 6.35
C ALA A 175 11.99 -9.26 6.71
N LYS A 176 12.65 -8.65 5.73
CA LYS A 176 13.62 -7.58 5.95
C LYS A 176 12.91 -6.25 6.30
N PRO A 177 13.47 -5.44 7.20
CA PRO A 177 12.92 -4.10 7.49
C PRO A 177 13.03 -3.15 6.28
N PHE A 178 14.03 -3.36 5.40
CA PHE A 178 14.21 -2.67 4.13
C PHE A 178 14.31 -3.74 3.02
N PRO A 179 13.31 -3.83 2.12
CA PRO A 179 13.14 -4.98 1.25
C PRO A 179 14.05 -4.94 0.02
N VAL A 180 15.29 -5.37 0.17
CA VAL A 180 16.32 -5.49 -0.87
C VAL A 180 16.89 -6.91 -0.90
N LEU A 181 17.53 -7.29 -1.99
CA LEU A 181 18.24 -8.56 -2.11
C LEU A 181 19.62 -8.47 -1.40
N ASP A 182 20.37 -7.40 -1.65
CA ASP A 182 21.67 -7.13 -1.04
C ASP A 182 21.56 -6.08 0.07
N ASP A 183 21.85 -6.49 1.31
CA ASP A 183 21.73 -5.60 2.47
C ASP A 183 22.73 -4.41 2.43
N ALA A 184 23.94 -4.60 1.87
CA ALA A 184 24.91 -3.52 1.73
C ALA A 184 24.44 -2.46 0.70
N VAL A 185 23.74 -2.89 -0.33
CA VAL A 185 23.06 -1.97 -1.27
C VAL A 185 21.91 -1.26 -0.57
N GLY A 186 21.14 -1.98 0.24
CA GLY A 186 20.05 -1.42 1.05
C GLY A 186 20.52 -0.32 2.00
N GLU A 187 21.69 -0.47 2.63
CA GLU A 187 22.29 0.58 3.47
C GLU A 187 22.63 1.85 2.67
N ARG A 188 23.17 1.71 1.45
CA ARG A 188 23.44 2.85 0.56
C ARG A 188 22.17 3.55 0.11
N MET A 189 21.11 2.79 -0.23
CA MET A 189 19.80 3.36 -0.58
C MET A 189 19.20 4.16 0.57
N GLN A 190 19.28 3.63 1.80
CA GLN A 190 18.80 4.33 3.00
C GLN A 190 19.60 5.61 3.27
N ALA A 191 20.92 5.59 3.09
CA ALA A 191 21.75 6.78 3.22
C ALA A 191 21.35 7.88 2.22
N LEU A 192 21.09 7.51 0.96
CA LEU A 192 20.63 8.43 -0.09
C LEU A 192 19.25 9.05 0.24
N ILE A 193 18.32 8.26 0.77
CA ILE A 193 17.02 8.76 1.22
C ILE A 193 17.18 9.78 2.35
N LEU A 194 18.04 9.49 3.32
CA LEU A 194 18.31 10.38 4.45
C LEU A 194 19.00 11.68 4.01
N GLU A 195 19.90 11.61 3.05
CA GLU A 195 20.55 12.76 2.44
C GLU A 195 19.53 13.67 1.74
N ALA A 196 18.67 13.10 0.87
CA ALA A 196 17.61 13.85 0.22
C ALA A 196 16.70 14.56 1.25
N ARG A 197 16.33 13.85 2.33
CA ARG A 197 15.53 14.43 3.42
C ARG A 197 16.23 15.61 4.10
N GLN A 198 17.55 15.56 4.32
CA GLN A 198 18.31 16.67 4.91
C GLN A 198 18.28 17.92 4.03
N HIS A 199 18.23 17.72 2.71
CA HIS A 199 18.10 18.79 1.73
C HIS A 199 16.63 19.22 1.48
N LEU A 200 15.66 18.73 2.27
CA LEU A 200 14.22 18.97 2.12
C LEU A 200 13.70 18.55 0.73
N ASP A 201 14.29 17.51 0.17
CA ASP A 201 13.98 16.96 -1.13
C ASP A 201 13.54 15.49 -1.00
N SER A 202 13.20 14.86 -2.11
CA SER A 202 12.84 13.45 -2.22
C SER A 202 13.61 12.78 -3.36
N VAL A 203 13.81 11.48 -3.23
CA VAL A 203 14.43 10.65 -4.26
C VAL A 203 13.43 9.60 -4.72
N GLY A 204 13.37 9.37 -6.03
CA GLY A 204 12.56 8.32 -6.65
C GLY A 204 13.26 6.96 -6.58
N GLY A 205 12.51 5.91 -6.96
CA GLY A 205 13.05 4.55 -7.01
C GLY A 205 12.21 3.64 -7.89
N VAL A 206 12.68 2.41 -8.05
CA VAL A 206 12.01 1.36 -8.83
C VAL A 206 11.71 0.18 -7.92
N ILE A 207 10.52 -0.36 -8.07
CA ILE A 207 10.11 -1.62 -7.44
C ILE A 207 10.10 -2.70 -8.52
N GLU A 208 10.80 -3.80 -8.29
CA GLU A 208 10.63 -5.03 -9.05
C GLU A 208 9.62 -5.92 -8.35
N CYS A 209 8.64 -6.42 -9.11
CA CYS A 209 7.62 -7.33 -8.62
C CYS A 209 7.54 -8.56 -9.51
N ALA A 210 7.46 -9.75 -8.90
CA ALA A 210 7.35 -11.01 -9.61
C ALA A 210 6.25 -11.89 -9.01
N ALA A 211 5.65 -12.72 -9.87
CA ALA A 211 4.71 -13.76 -9.47
C ALA A 211 5.18 -15.11 -10.00
N VAL A 212 5.09 -16.16 -9.17
CA VAL A 212 5.42 -17.54 -9.52
C VAL A 212 4.22 -18.44 -9.31
N GLY A 213 4.18 -19.58 -10.02
CA GLY A 213 3.06 -20.52 -9.95
C GLY A 213 1.82 -20.07 -10.72
N VAL A 214 1.91 -18.99 -11.49
CA VAL A 214 0.81 -18.49 -12.32
C VAL A 214 0.56 -19.45 -13.48
N PRO A 215 -0.68 -19.94 -13.69
CA PRO A 215 -1.01 -20.77 -14.85
C PRO A 215 -0.75 -20.06 -16.18
N ALA A 216 -0.22 -20.78 -17.15
CA ALA A 216 -0.04 -20.24 -18.50
C ALA A 216 -1.41 -19.83 -19.10
N GLY A 217 -1.45 -18.69 -19.77
CA GLY A 217 -2.67 -18.17 -20.40
C GLY A 217 -3.62 -17.43 -19.44
N LEU A 218 -3.19 -17.13 -18.23
CA LEU A 218 -3.92 -16.23 -17.32
C LEU A 218 -3.63 -14.76 -17.75
N GLY A 219 -4.68 -13.97 -17.98
CA GLY A 219 -4.61 -12.56 -18.40
C GLY A 219 -5.29 -12.26 -19.71
#